data_3a17e842fc71153703ef55eefa7614b6
#
_entry.id   3a17e842fc71153703ef55eefa7614b6
#
_cell.length_a   1.000
_cell.length_b   1.000
_cell.length_c   1.000
_cell.angle_alpha   90.00
_cell.angle_beta   90.00
_cell.angle_gamma   90.00
#
_symmetry.space_group_name_H-M   'P 1'
#
loop_
_entity.id
_entity.type
_entity.pdbx_description
1 polymer ?
#
loop_
_entity_poly.entity_id
_entity_poly.type
_entity_poly.pdbx_seq_one_letter_code
_entity_poly.pdbx_strand_id
1 'polypeptide(L)'
;MFIAYIAITLLFGLLVYLLRRHRAGNLALLLFTLCLCFTSLEAYYRFFYLKSDGMGRLMKNFSDRYYQYDSHGLRASHLPLSRTKDNLIVLGDSHVFGAGLKHPAERFSELLTQHYPALHVVNLGLPGWDTKTETAQFRKYVGETDGRVALVILTYFYNDIEEEATPADRARDPSPDPPAKETALDHALQFASKYSRFVEMIYYRLGYPRLVRDRLGQIQRFYSDPVVRERHLATLEQFRELLQERYSARLLIVLLPYLHSESLLQQTKFYQMFEQALAQGGFDFISMQPVFATQGVEKLWVNRFDPHTNPFANRLVANAIIEHLNQHPEVLLTPRVTP
;
A
#
# COMPACT_ATOMS: atom_id res chain seq x y z
N MET A 1 -11.30 -9.97 -26.16
CA MET A 1 -11.24 -11.23 -25.40
C MET A 1 -12.60 -11.65 -24.81
N PHE A 2 -13.30 -10.80 -24.00
CA PHE A 2 -14.57 -11.19 -23.39
C PHE A 2 -15.65 -11.59 -24.42
N ILE A 3 -15.76 -10.86 -25.53
CA ILE A 3 -16.66 -11.20 -26.65
C ILE A 3 -16.35 -12.60 -27.21
N ALA A 4 -15.08 -13.00 -27.25
CA ALA A 4 -14.71 -14.34 -27.70
C ALA A 4 -15.22 -15.44 -26.75
N TYR A 5 -15.22 -15.21 -25.44
CA TYR A 5 -15.81 -16.16 -24.47
C TYR A 5 -17.32 -16.32 -24.68
N ILE A 6 -18.03 -15.21 -24.94
CA ILE A 6 -19.45 -15.24 -25.27
C ILE A 6 -19.67 -16.03 -26.57
N ALA A 7 -18.89 -15.74 -27.63
CA ALA A 7 -19.04 -16.40 -28.93
C ALA A 7 -18.81 -17.93 -28.82
N ILE A 8 -17.78 -18.35 -28.06
CA ILE A 8 -17.50 -19.77 -27.81
C ILE A 8 -18.65 -20.42 -27.04
N THR A 9 -19.19 -19.76 -26.02
CA THR A 9 -20.32 -20.26 -25.23
C THR A 9 -21.56 -20.45 -26.13
N LEU A 10 -21.88 -19.47 -26.98
CA LEU A 10 -22.98 -19.55 -27.92
C LEU A 10 -22.79 -20.68 -28.96
N LEU A 11 -21.56 -20.87 -29.44
CA LEU A 11 -21.20 -21.96 -30.36
C LEU A 11 -21.49 -23.33 -29.70
N PHE A 12 -21.05 -23.53 -28.47
CA PHE A 12 -21.37 -24.78 -27.74
C PHE A 12 -22.84 -24.93 -27.46
N GLY A 13 -23.58 -23.85 -27.19
CA GLY A 13 -25.03 -23.87 -27.06
C GLY A 13 -25.71 -24.34 -28.37
N LEU A 14 -25.24 -23.84 -29.52
CA LEU A 14 -25.74 -24.31 -30.82
C LEU A 14 -25.40 -25.80 -31.05
N LEU A 15 -24.21 -26.25 -30.67
CA LEU A 15 -23.84 -27.67 -30.76
C LEU A 15 -24.74 -28.56 -29.89
N VAL A 16 -25.08 -28.14 -28.68
CA VAL A 16 -26.05 -28.84 -27.83
C VAL A 16 -27.40 -29.00 -28.55
N TYR A 17 -27.90 -27.92 -29.18
CA TYR A 17 -29.16 -27.98 -29.93
C TYR A 17 -29.07 -28.92 -31.12
N LEU A 18 -28.00 -28.88 -31.91
CA LEU A 18 -27.80 -29.71 -33.10
C LEU A 18 -27.60 -31.20 -32.75
N LEU A 19 -26.88 -31.49 -31.67
CA LEU A 19 -26.52 -32.85 -31.23
C LEU A 19 -27.44 -33.45 -30.18
N ARG A 20 -28.56 -32.79 -29.84
CA ARG A 20 -29.50 -33.20 -28.77
C ARG A 20 -30.02 -34.63 -28.86
N ARG A 21 -30.03 -35.23 -30.07
CA ARG A 21 -30.48 -36.60 -30.32
C ARG A 21 -29.33 -37.57 -30.54
N HIS A 22 -28.08 -37.14 -30.37
CA HIS A 22 -26.89 -37.94 -30.60
C HIS A 22 -26.19 -38.24 -29.28
N ARG A 23 -25.40 -39.33 -29.21
CA ARG A 23 -24.60 -39.64 -28.00
C ARG A 23 -23.58 -38.53 -27.66
N ALA A 24 -23.11 -37.79 -28.66
CA ALA A 24 -22.23 -36.62 -28.48
C ALA A 24 -22.95 -35.43 -27.83
N GLY A 25 -24.29 -35.42 -27.72
CA GLY A 25 -25.05 -34.34 -27.10
C GLY A 25 -24.71 -34.12 -25.64
N ASN A 26 -24.42 -35.19 -24.88
CA ASN A 26 -24.01 -35.08 -23.48
C ASN A 26 -22.64 -34.39 -23.31
N LEU A 27 -21.69 -34.69 -24.19
CA LEU A 27 -20.39 -34.01 -24.19
C LEU A 27 -20.55 -32.53 -24.57
N ALA A 28 -21.35 -32.24 -25.59
CA ALA A 28 -21.65 -30.87 -25.99
C ALA A 28 -22.30 -30.07 -24.82
N LEU A 29 -23.23 -30.68 -24.10
CA LEU A 29 -23.87 -30.09 -22.93
C LEU A 29 -22.86 -29.81 -21.80
N LEU A 30 -21.99 -30.78 -21.52
CA LEU A 30 -20.94 -30.58 -20.53
C LEU A 30 -20.03 -29.38 -20.89
N LEU A 31 -19.54 -29.32 -22.14
CA LEU A 31 -18.69 -28.22 -22.62
C LEU A 31 -19.42 -26.88 -22.59
N PHE A 32 -20.68 -26.86 -23.03
CA PHE A 32 -21.53 -25.66 -22.93
C PHE A 32 -21.66 -25.18 -21.50
N THR A 33 -21.96 -26.08 -20.55
CA THR A 33 -22.08 -25.73 -19.13
C THR A 33 -20.77 -25.17 -18.57
N LEU A 34 -19.64 -25.80 -18.87
CA LEU A 34 -18.33 -25.31 -18.44
C LEU A 34 -18.02 -23.93 -19.02
N CYS A 35 -18.27 -23.72 -20.32
CA CYS A 35 -18.08 -22.41 -20.96
C CYS A 35 -19.02 -21.35 -20.39
N LEU A 36 -20.27 -21.70 -20.10
CA LEU A 36 -21.24 -20.79 -19.50
C LEU A 36 -20.82 -20.38 -18.08
N CYS A 37 -20.40 -21.34 -17.24
CA CYS A 37 -19.88 -21.06 -15.91
C CYS A 37 -18.64 -20.17 -15.97
N PHE A 38 -17.67 -20.50 -16.84
CA PHE A 38 -16.46 -19.69 -17.00
C PHE A 38 -16.77 -18.26 -17.46
N THR A 39 -17.61 -18.12 -18.50
CA THR A 39 -18.01 -16.80 -19.03
C THR A 39 -18.76 -15.97 -17.99
N SER A 40 -19.59 -16.60 -17.17
CA SER A 40 -20.31 -15.94 -16.08
C SER A 40 -19.37 -15.46 -14.98
N LEU A 41 -18.39 -16.28 -14.57
CA LEU A 41 -17.36 -15.91 -13.61
C LEU A 41 -16.47 -14.78 -14.17
N GLU A 42 -16.07 -14.89 -15.43
CA GLU A 42 -15.30 -13.84 -16.10
C GLU A 42 -16.07 -12.51 -16.14
N ALA A 43 -17.38 -12.54 -16.45
CA ALA A 43 -18.24 -11.36 -16.42
C ALA A 43 -18.30 -10.75 -15.02
N TYR A 44 -18.46 -11.60 -14.00
CA TYR A 44 -18.50 -11.16 -12.60
C TYR A 44 -17.19 -10.44 -12.21
N TYR A 45 -16.04 -11.07 -12.42
CA TYR A 45 -14.75 -10.46 -12.06
C TYR A 45 -14.40 -9.23 -12.91
N ARG A 46 -14.90 -9.18 -14.14
CA ARG A 46 -14.62 -8.07 -15.05
C ARG A 46 -15.47 -6.83 -14.79
N PHE A 47 -16.74 -7.00 -14.40
CA PHE A 47 -17.71 -5.91 -14.37
C PHE A 47 -18.32 -5.66 -12.98
N PHE A 48 -18.38 -6.67 -12.12
CA PHE A 48 -19.11 -6.59 -10.86
C PHE A 48 -18.22 -6.72 -9.61
N TYR A 49 -17.00 -7.19 -9.78
CA TYR A 49 -16.09 -7.34 -8.66
C TYR A 49 -15.60 -5.97 -8.16
N LEU A 50 -15.97 -5.60 -6.91
CA LEU A 50 -15.72 -4.29 -6.31
C LEU A 50 -14.92 -4.39 -5.00
N LYS A 51 -14.06 -5.40 -4.86
CA LYS A 51 -13.16 -5.51 -3.71
C LYS A 51 -11.79 -4.96 -4.08
N SER A 52 -11.12 -4.34 -3.11
CA SER A 52 -9.72 -4.04 -3.19
C SER A 52 -8.95 -5.30 -2.78
N ASP A 53 -8.22 -5.88 -3.71
CA ASP A 53 -7.32 -7.01 -3.44
C ASP A 53 -5.85 -6.57 -3.41
N GLY A 54 -5.61 -5.26 -3.46
CA GLY A 54 -4.26 -4.67 -3.44
C GLY A 54 -3.43 -4.93 -4.70
N MET A 55 -3.90 -5.72 -5.66
CA MET A 55 -3.08 -6.20 -6.77
C MET A 55 -3.82 -6.24 -8.12
N GLY A 56 -3.06 -5.93 -9.17
CA GLY A 56 -3.40 -6.18 -10.56
C GLY A 56 -4.68 -5.51 -11.07
N ARG A 57 -5.22 -6.08 -12.16
CA ARG A 57 -6.41 -5.55 -12.83
C ARG A 57 -7.72 -5.86 -12.11
N LEU A 58 -7.70 -6.77 -11.10
CA LEU A 58 -8.88 -7.06 -10.27
C LEU A 58 -9.32 -5.84 -9.48
N MET A 59 -8.35 -5.03 -9.03
CA MET A 59 -8.61 -3.80 -8.31
C MET A 59 -9.19 -2.68 -9.18
N LYS A 60 -9.14 -2.81 -10.53
CA LYS A 60 -9.51 -1.72 -11.44
C LYS A 60 -10.93 -1.18 -11.18
N ASN A 61 -11.93 -2.05 -11.04
CA ASN A 61 -13.31 -1.60 -10.83
C ASN A 61 -13.46 -0.86 -9.48
N PHE A 62 -12.70 -1.28 -8.47
CA PHE A 62 -12.67 -0.63 -7.18
C PHE A 62 -12.02 0.76 -7.29
N SER A 63 -10.84 0.84 -7.93
CA SER A 63 -10.12 2.10 -8.11
C SER A 63 -10.90 3.08 -8.99
N ASP A 64 -11.45 2.63 -10.12
CA ASP A 64 -12.25 3.47 -11.01
C ASP A 64 -13.48 4.06 -10.29
N ARG A 65 -14.05 3.34 -9.32
CA ARG A 65 -15.25 3.77 -8.60
C ARG A 65 -14.96 4.67 -7.41
N TYR A 66 -13.86 4.42 -6.68
CA TYR A 66 -13.63 5.04 -5.37
C TYR A 66 -12.41 5.95 -5.34
N TYR A 67 -11.50 5.88 -6.32
CA TYR A 67 -10.33 6.74 -6.35
C TYR A 67 -10.54 7.90 -7.32
N GLN A 68 -10.73 9.07 -6.75
CA GLN A 68 -10.79 10.32 -7.49
C GLN A 68 -9.49 11.07 -7.24
N TYR A 69 -8.83 11.45 -8.33
CA TYR A 69 -7.58 12.18 -8.29
C TYR A 69 -7.85 13.66 -8.52
N ASP A 70 -7.13 14.50 -7.79
CA ASP A 70 -7.14 15.93 -7.99
C ASP A 70 -6.27 16.35 -9.19
N SER A 71 -6.17 17.67 -9.44
CA SER A 71 -5.37 18.22 -10.54
C SER A 71 -3.86 17.95 -10.43
N HIS A 72 -3.38 17.52 -9.26
CA HIS A 72 -1.99 17.16 -9.00
C HIS A 72 -1.72 15.66 -9.19
N GLY A 73 -2.76 14.89 -9.50
CA GLY A 73 -2.67 13.44 -9.62
C GLY A 73 -2.65 12.71 -8.25
N LEU A 74 -3.01 13.41 -7.19
CA LEU A 74 -3.12 12.89 -5.83
C LEU A 74 -4.58 12.69 -5.45
N ARG A 75 -4.84 11.87 -4.43
CA ARG A 75 -6.21 11.61 -3.97
C ARG A 75 -6.59 12.58 -2.87
N ALA A 76 -7.37 13.62 -3.21
CA ALA A 76 -7.82 14.65 -2.26
C ALA A 76 -6.66 15.13 -1.36
N SER A 77 -5.64 15.75 -2.00
CA SER A 77 -4.40 16.15 -1.33
C SER A 77 -4.54 17.38 -0.45
N HIS A 78 -5.57 18.20 -0.69
CA HIS A 78 -5.74 19.54 -0.11
C HIS A 78 -4.64 20.54 -0.52
N LEU A 79 -3.93 20.29 -1.63
CA LEU A 79 -3.07 21.28 -2.26
C LEU A 79 -3.88 22.41 -2.91
N PRO A 80 -3.34 23.62 -3.02
CA PRO A 80 -2.01 24.07 -2.60
C PRO A 80 -1.91 24.29 -1.08
N LEU A 81 -0.68 24.52 -0.60
CA LEU A 81 -0.42 24.85 0.81
C LEU A 81 -1.12 26.15 1.21
N SER A 82 -1.56 26.20 2.47
CA SER A 82 -2.14 27.40 3.04
C SER A 82 -1.06 28.46 3.29
N ARG A 83 -1.36 29.73 2.93
CA ARG A 83 -0.52 30.88 3.30
C ARG A 83 -0.91 31.51 4.65
N THR A 84 -2.07 31.13 5.18
CA THR A 84 -2.64 31.73 6.39
C THR A 84 -2.62 30.80 7.61
N LYS A 85 -2.55 29.48 7.35
CA LYS A 85 -2.45 28.45 8.39
C LYS A 85 -1.10 27.77 8.27
N ASP A 86 -0.63 27.23 9.39
CA ASP A 86 0.51 26.33 9.38
C ASP A 86 0.13 25.00 8.68
N ASN A 87 1.01 24.51 7.81
CA ASN A 87 0.78 23.30 7.06
C ASN A 87 1.39 22.10 7.80
N LEU A 88 0.59 21.05 7.95
CA LEU A 88 1.00 19.74 8.38
C LEU A 88 0.99 18.84 7.15
N ILE A 89 2.15 18.35 6.75
CA ILE A 89 2.27 17.50 5.56
C ILE A 89 2.29 16.04 5.99
N VAL A 90 1.38 15.23 5.44
CA VAL A 90 1.39 13.77 5.59
C VAL A 90 1.95 13.17 4.32
N LEU A 91 3.11 12.55 4.42
CA LEU A 91 3.88 11.96 3.33
C LEU A 91 3.94 10.44 3.50
N GLY A 92 3.90 9.70 2.42
CA GLY A 92 3.96 8.24 2.45
C GLY A 92 3.42 7.59 1.18
N ASP A 93 3.32 6.29 1.23
CA ASP A 93 2.95 5.41 0.13
C ASP A 93 1.42 5.17 0.01
N SER A 94 1.05 3.95 -0.30
CA SER A 94 -0.33 3.48 -0.44
C SER A 94 -1.15 3.56 0.86
N HIS A 95 -0.51 3.53 2.03
CA HIS A 95 -1.20 3.70 3.32
C HIS A 95 -1.69 5.14 3.51
N VAL A 96 -0.88 6.13 3.16
CA VAL A 96 -1.26 7.56 3.19
C VAL A 96 -2.27 7.89 2.09
N PHE A 97 -2.10 7.32 0.90
CA PHE A 97 -3.10 7.40 -0.17
C PHE A 97 -4.48 6.87 0.27
N GLY A 98 -4.50 5.93 1.20
CA GLY A 98 -5.69 5.23 1.65
C GLY A 98 -6.12 4.14 0.67
N ALA A 99 -5.17 3.30 0.24
CA ALA A 99 -5.47 2.14 -0.59
C ALA A 99 -6.46 1.22 0.14
N GLY A 100 -7.45 0.71 -0.60
CA GLY A 100 -8.53 -0.10 -0.05
C GLY A 100 -9.66 0.66 0.64
N LEU A 101 -9.49 1.94 1.00
CA LEU A 101 -10.54 2.78 1.55
C LEU A 101 -11.46 3.30 0.44
N LYS A 102 -12.76 3.32 0.71
CA LYS A 102 -13.75 3.83 -0.24
C LYS A 102 -13.80 5.36 -0.26
N HIS A 103 -13.65 5.97 0.89
CA HIS A 103 -13.77 7.43 1.05
C HIS A 103 -12.47 8.03 1.60
N PRO A 104 -11.98 9.16 1.06
CA PRO A 104 -10.85 9.88 1.64
C PRO A 104 -11.05 10.22 3.13
N ALA A 105 -12.26 10.56 3.54
CA ALA A 105 -12.61 10.87 4.93
C ALA A 105 -12.28 9.74 5.96
N GLU A 106 -12.03 8.52 5.48
CA GLU A 106 -11.65 7.38 6.32
C GLU A 106 -10.13 7.33 6.62
N ARG A 107 -9.32 8.18 5.95
CA ARG A 107 -7.86 8.25 6.15
C ARG A 107 -7.52 8.94 7.46
N PHE A 108 -6.42 8.54 8.08
CA PHE A 108 -5.94 9.20 9.30
C PHE A 108 -5.60 10.69 9.07
N SER A 109 -5.13 11.09 7.88
CA SER A 109 -4.87 12.48 7.55
C SER A 109 -6.12 13.36 7.60
N GLU A 110 -7.27 12.84 7.16
CA GLU A 110 -8.55 13.55 7.24
C GLU A 110 -9.06 13.66 8.69
N LEU A 111 -8.80 12.62 9.49
CA LEU A 111 -9.11 12.67 10.93
C LEU A 111 -8.24 13.71 11.65
N LEU A 112 -6.98 13.86 11.26
CA LEU A 112 -6.12 14.95 11.75
C LEU A 112 -6.65 16.32 11.32
N THR A 113 -7.14 16.47 10.08
CA THR A 113 -7.78 17.72 9.60
C THR A 113 -8.97 18.11 10.48
N GLN A 114 -9.78 17.13 10.88
CA GLN A 114 -10.94 17.37 11.75
C GLN A 114 -10.52 17.73 13.18
N HIS A 115 -9.45 17.11 13.68
CA HIS A 115 -8.97 17.34 15.05
C HIS A 115 -8.21 18.68 15.20
N TYR A 116 -7.46 19.09 14.18
CA TYR A 116 -6.65 20.31 14.17
C TYR A 116 -7.16 21.35 13.16
N PRO A 117 -8.32 21.99 13.38
CA PRO A 117 -8.90 22.93 12.41
C PRO A 117 -8.04 24.20 12.20
N ALA A 118 -7.12 24.49 13.13
CA ALA A 118 -6.15 25.58 13.00
C ALA A 118 -5.01 25.27 12.03
N LEU A 119 -4.75 24.00 11.73
CA LEU A 119 -3.75 23.57 10.76
C LEU A 119 -4.37 23.33 9.37
N HIS A 120 -3.55 23.38 8.37
CA HIS A 120 -3.89 22.90 7.02
C HIS A 120 -3.16 21.57 6.78
N VAL A 121 -3.90 20.47 6.84
CA VAL A 121 -3.33 19.13 6.66
C VAL A 121 -3.33 18.79 5.18
N VAL A 122 -2.16 18.50 4.62
CA VAL A 122 -1.96 18.14 3.22
C VAL A 122 -1.51 16.69 3.13
N ASN A 123 -2.20 15.90 2.31
CA ASN A 123 -1.91 14.49 2.10
C ASN A 123 -1.16 14.30 0.77
N LEU A 124 0.10 13.91 0.84
CA LEU A 124 0.97 13.62 -0.31
C LEU A 124 1.24 12.10 -0.45
N GLY A 125 0.23 11.28 -0.19
CA GLY A 125 0.37 9.83 -0.36
C GLY A 125 0.11 9.37 -1.79
N LEU A 126 0.98 8.49 -2.32
CA LEU A 126 0.76 7.79 -3.58
C LEU A 126 1.29 6.36 -3.55
N PRO A 127 0.52 5.36 -4.05
CA PRO A 127 0.95 3.98 -4.03
C PRO A 127 2.28 3.75 -4.76
N GLY A 128 3.16 2.97 -4.12
CA GLY A 128 4.45 2.59 -4.70
C GLY A 128 5.58 3.62 -4.53
N TRP A 129 5.35 4.68 -3.77
CA TRP A 129 6.44 5.56 -3.35
C TRP A 129 7.26 4.90 -2.23
N ASP A 130 8.52 5.25 -2.21
CA ASP A 130 9.50 4.94 -1.18
C ASP A 130 10.08 6.24 -0.63
N THR A 131 10.87 6.20 0.43
CA THR A 131 11.38 7.40 1.12
C THR A 131 12.10 8.38 0.18
N LYS A 132 12.87 7.90 -0.81
CA LYS A 132 13.55 8.80 -1.79
C LYS A 132 12.56 9.48 -2.71
N THR A 133 11.61 8.70 -3.23
CA THR A 133 10.54 9.22 -4.08
C THR A 133 9.66 10.20 -3.30
N GLU A 134 9.30 9.88 -2.06
CA GLU A 134 8.53 10.74 -1.16
C GLU A 134 9.24 12.07 -0.90
N THR A 135 10.54 12.03 -0.62
CA THR A 135 11.38 13.23 -0.46
C THR A 135 11.40 14.09 -1.74
N ALA A 136 11.51 13.46 -2.91
CA ALA A 136 11.48 14.16 -4.20
C ALA A 136 10.11 14.81 -4.46
N GLN A 137 9.01 14.11 -4.14
CA GLN A 137 7.65 14.64 -4.28
C GLN A 137 7.36 15.75 -3.26
N PHE A 138 7.85 15.61 -2.03
CA PHE A 138 7.82 16.70 -1.06
C PHE A 138 8.43 17.97 -1.65
N ARG A 139 9.67 17.89 -2.19
CA ARG A 139 10.32 19.03 -2.84
C ARG A 139 9.51 19.59 -4.00
N LYS A 140 8.88 18.76 -4.81
CA LYS A 140 8.06 19.16 -5.95
C LYS A 140 6.82 19.96 -5.52
N TYR A 141 6.09 19.50 -4.52
CA TYR A 141 4.79 20.08 -4.13
C TYR A 141 4.93 21.19 -3.09
N VAL A 142 6.02 21.17 -2.31
CA VAL A 142 6.26 22.11 -1.19
C VAL A 142 7.37 23.10 -1.52
N GLY A 143 8.29 22.77 -2.44
CA GLY A 143 9.54 23.49 -2.67
C GLY A 143 9.44 24.96 -3.09
N GLU A 144 8.32 25.38 -3.68
CA GLU A 144 8.13 26.75 -4.22
C GLU A 144 7.01 27.51 -3.51
N THR A 145 6.63 27.08 -2.32
CA THR A 145 5.48 27.67 -1.62
C THR A 145 5.92 28.70 -0.57
N ASP A 146 5.14 29.78 -0.44
CA ASP A 146 5.27 30.74 0.66
C ASP A 146 4.56 30.24 1.95
N GLY A 147 3.91 29.07 1.90
CA GLY A 147 3.18 28.49 3.03
C GLY A 147 4.15 27.88 4.03
N ARG A 148 4.04 28.26 5.31
CA ARG A 148 4.85 27.67 6.38
C ARG A 148 4.53 26.18 6.56
N VAL A 149 5.55 25.32 6.61
CA VAL A 149 5.46 23.93 7.00
C VAL A 149 5.83 23.81 8.47
N ALA A 150 4.90 23.38 9.32
CA ALA A 150 5.17 23.23 10.76
C ALA A 150 5.69 21.82 11.08
N LEU A 151 5.11 20.81 10.45
CA LEU A 151 5.41 19.42 10.71
C LEU A 151 5.26 18.59 9.42
N VAL A 152 6.16 17.66 9.20
CA VAL A 152 6.05 16.59 8.22
C VAL A 152 5.90 15.26 8.96
N ILE A 153 4.82 14.55 8.69
CA ILE A 153 4.58 13.19 9.16
C ILE A 153 4.94 12.24 8.01
N LEU A 154 6.05 11.55 8.13
CA LEU A 154 6.44 10.47 7.22
C LEU A 154 5.80 9.18 7.73
N THR A 155 4.79 8.68 7.00
CA THR A 155 4.20 7.38 7.30
C THR A 155 5.02 6.30 6.63
N TYR A 156 5.92 5.73 7.42
CA TYR A 156 6.92 4.79 6.98
C TYR A 156 6.37 3.36 6.94
N PHE A 157 6.53 2.71 5.82
CA PHE A 157 6.24 1.29 5.68
C PHE A 157 7.55 0.51 5.42
N TYR A 158 7.69 -0.66 6.01
CA TYR A 158 8.98 -1.37 6.05
C TYR A 158 9.52 -1.85 4.69
N ASN A 159 8.78 -1.68 3.59
CA ASN A 159 9.30 -1.92 2.24
C ASN A 159 10.21 -0.79 1.72
N ASP A 160 10.23 0.38 2.35
CA ASP A 160 11.00 1.54 1.91
C ASP A 160 12.51 1.28 1.87
N ILE A 161 13.00 0.38 2.72
CA ILE A 161 14.40 -0.03 2.69
C ILE A 161 14.83 -0.69 1.35
N GLU A 162 13.86 -1.21 0.56
CA GLU A 162 14.17 -1.88 -0.71
C GLU A 162 14.85 -0.94 -1.72
N GLU A 163 14.64 0.37 -1.64
CA GLU A 163 15.28 1.36 -2.50
C GLU A 163 16.80 1.48 -2.27
N GLU A 164 17.25 1.14 -1.06
CA GLU A 164 18.67 1.20 -0.70
C GLU A 164 19.45 -0.05 -1.12
N ALA A 165 18.76 -1.13 -1.42
CA ALA A 165 19.38 -2.40 -1.78
C ALA A 165 19.86 -2.38 -3.24
N THR A 166 21.19 -2.36 -3.41
CA THR A 166 21.82 -2.49 -4.72
C THR A 166 21.67 -3.90 -5.30
N PRO A 167 21.90 -4.11 -6.62
CA PRO A 167 21.97 -5.45 -7.18
C PRO A 167 23.00 -6.36 -6.46
N ALA A 168 24.11 -5.81 -5.97
CA ALA A 168 25.11 -6.55 -5.20
C ALA A 168 24.56 -6.99 -3.83
N ASP A 169 23.80 -6.15 -3.15
CA ASP A 169 23.17 -6.50 -1.87
C ASP A 169 22.12 -7.59 -2.04
N ARG A 170 21.34 -7.52 -3.12
CA ARG A 170 20.36 -8.54 -3.50
C ARG A 170 21.00 -9.89 -3.84
N ALA A 171 22.20 -9.87 -4.42
CA ALA A 171 22.96 -11.06 -4.78
C ALA A 171 23.77 -11.66 -3.63
N ARG A 172 24.13 -10.84 -2.62
CA ARG A 172 25.02 -11.22 -1.51
C ARG A 172 24.39 -12.20 -0.53
N ASP A 173 23.08 -12.15 -0.41
CA ASP A 173 22.33 -13.06 0.46
C ASP A 173 21.14 -13.65 -0.31
N PRO A 174 21.38 -14.66 -1.16
CA PRO A 174 20.28 -15.40 -1.76
C PRO A 174 19.45 -16.03 -0.64
N SER A 175 18.12 -15.91 -0.77
CA SER A 175 17.19 -16.50 0.19
C SER A 175 17.64 -17.92 0.60
N PRO A 176 17.73 -18.25 1.89
CA PRO A 176 18.03 -19.61 2.34
C PRO A 176 16.99 -20.60 1.83
N ASP A 177 15.76 -20.14 1.59
CA ASP A 177 14.77 -20.85 0.80
C ASP A 177 14.81 -20.28 -0.63
N PRO A 178 15.40 -20.97 -1.59
CA PRO A 178 15.31 -20.55 -2.99
C PRO A 178 13.82 -20.38 -3.32
N PRO A 179 13.46 -19.33 -4.10
CA PRO A 179 12.08 -19.13 -4.49
C PRO A 179 11.53 -20.43 -5.01
N ALA A 180 10.41 -20.89 -4.48
CA ALA A 180 9.83 -22.18 -4.87
C ALA A 180 9.76 -22.20 -6.40
N LYS A 181 10.42 -23.20 -7.02
CA LYS A 181 10.47 -23.29 -8.48
C LYS A 181 9.07 -23.16 -9.04
N GLU A 182 8.86 -22.15 -9.88
CA GLU A 182 7.60 -22.00 -10.59
C GLU A 182 7.29 -23.28 -11.36
N THR A 183 6.11 -23.80 -11.17
CA THR A 183 5.65 -25.01 -11.85
C THR A 183 5.15 -24.65 -13.25
N ALA A 184 5.02 -25.65 -14.13
CA ALA A 184 4.39 -25.47 -15.44
C ALA A 184 2.96 -24.90 -15.29
N LEU A 185 2.26 -25.24 -14.20
CA LEU A 185 0.94 -24.70 -13.89
C LEU A 185 1.01 -23.20 -13.54
N ASP A 186 2.01 -22.77 -12.74
CA ASP A 186 2.17 -21.35 -12.40
C ASP A 186 2.41 -20.53 -13.69
N HIS A 187 3.27 -20.97 -14.59
CA HIS A 187 3.48 -20.32 -15.89
C HIS A 187 2.22 -20.27 -16.76
N ALA A 188 1.45 -21.38 -16.81
CA ALA A 188 0.20 -21.44 -17.56
C ALA A 188 -0.84 -20.48 -16.99
N LEU A 189 -1.00 -20.44 -15.65
CA LEU A 189 -1.92 -19.53 -14.97
C LEU A 189 -1.49 -18.06 -15.15
N GLN A 190 -0.18 -17.77 -15.05
CA GLN A 190 0.37 -16.45 -15.30
C GLN A 190 0.10 -15.99 -16.73
N PHE A 191 0.31 -16.84 -17.72
CA PHE A 191 0.00 -16.53 -19.11
C PHE A 191 -1.51 -16.27 -19.29
N ALA A 192 -2.36 -17.18 -18.83
CA ALA A 192 -3.81 -17.09 -18.99
C ALA A 192 -4.40 -15.90 -18.20
N SER A 193 -3.79 -15.52 -17.08
CA SER A 193 -4.21 -14.37 -16.27
C SER A 193 -4.18 -13.06 -17.07
N LYS A 194 -3.30 -12.93 -18.08
CA LYS A 194 -3.24 -11.75 -18.96
C LYS A 194 -4.53 -11.54 -19.76
N TYR A 195 -5.31 -12.59 -19.96
CA TYR A 195 -6.51 -12.58 -20.80
C TYR A 195 -7.81 -12.69 -20.02
N SER A 196 -7.80 -13.32 -18.83
CA SER A 196 -8.98 -13.58 -18.02
C SER A 196 -8.84 -12.98 -16.62
N ARG A 197 -9.86 -12.22 -16.16
CA ARG A 197 -9.94 -11.70 -14.79
C ARG A 197 -10.19 -12.82 -13.79
N PHE A 198 -10.96 -13.81 -14.16
CA PHE A 198 -11.22 -14.97 -13.30
C PHE A 198 -9.93 -15.79 -13.09
N VAL A 199 -9.16 -16.05 -14.14
CA VAL A 199 -7.86 -16.75 -14.01
C VAL A 199 -6.85 -15.87 -13.25
N GLU A 200 -6.84 -14.56 -13.46
CA GLU A 200 -6.01 -13.62 -12.69
C GLU A 200 -6.30 -13.74 -11.20
N MET A 201 -7.58 -13.82 -10.81
CA MET A 201 -7.97 -14.04 -9.43
C MET A 201 -7.41 -15.36 -8.88
N ILE A 202 -7.54 -16.46 -9.63
CA ILE A 202 -7.00 -17.77 -9.21
C ILE A 202 -5.47 -17.68 -9.06
N TYR A 203 -4.77 -17.13 -10.05
CA TYR A 203 -3.32 -16.99 -10.03
C TYR A 203 -2.83 -16.22 -8.80
N TYR A 204 -3.43 -15.06 -8.52
CA TYR A 204 -3.05 -14.29 -7.34
C TYR A 204 -3.41 -14.98 -6.03
N ARG A 205 -4.57 -15.62 -5.93
CA ARG A 205 -5.00 -16.31 -4.70
C ARG A 205 -4.09 -17.49 -4.35
N LEU A 206 -3.62 -18.23 -5.34
CA LEU A 206 -2.71 -19.36 -5.15
C LEU A 206 -1.26 -18.90 -4.94
N GLY A 207 -0.82 -17.87 -5.68
CA GLY A 207 0.54 -17.35 -5.63
C GLY A 207 0.81 -16.37 -4.50
N TYR A 208 -0.22 -15.65 -4.01
CA TYR A 208 -0.10 -14.57 -3.02
C TYR A 208 0.68 -14.96 -1.76
N PRO A 209 0.42 -16.08 -1.09
CA PRO A 209 1.15 -16.44 0.14
C PRO A 209 2.65 -16.64 -0.09
N ARG A 210 3.03 -17.17 -1.26
CA ARG A 210 4.45 -17.35 -1.63
C ARG A 210 5.10 -16.00 -1.91
N LEU A 211 4.48 -15.19 -2.75
CA LEU A 211 4.98 -13.86 -3.12
C LEU A 211 5.21 -13.00 -1.87
N VAL A 212 4.26 -13.00 -0.94
CA VAL A 212 4.35 -12.24 0.32
C VAL A 212 5.51 -12.76 1.16
N ARG A 213 5.61 -14.07 1.38
CA ARG A 213 6.68 -14.66 2.17
C ARG A 213 8.06 -14.33 1.63
N ASP A 214 8.25 -14.51 0.31
CA ASP A 214 9.55 -14.33 -0.34
C ASP A 214 9.99 -12.86 -0.29
N ARG A 215 9.07 -11.93 -0.58
CA ARG A 215 9.34 -10.48 -0.48
C ARG A 215 9.64 -10.05 0.95
N LEU A 216 8.82 -10.46 1.91
CA LEU A 216 9.02 -10.08 3.31
C LEU A 216 10.31 -10.66 3.88
N GLY A 217 10.67 -11.90 3.52
CA GLY A 217 11.95 -12.47 3.87
C GLY A 217 13.14 -11.67 3.33
N GLN A 218 13.03 -11.16 2.10
CA GLN A 218 14.04 -10.27 1.52
C GLN A 218 14.14 -8.94 2.27
N ILE A 219 13.02 -8.31 2.58
CA ILE A 219 12.99 -7.05 3.33
C ILE A 219 13.62 -7.22 4.71
N GLN A 220 13.29 -8.29 5.42
CA GLN A 220 13.86 -8.57 6.75
C GLN A 220 15.38 -8.73 6.71
N ARG A 221 15.91 -9.32 5.63
CA ARG A 221 17.37 -9.41 5.41
C ARG A 221 17.99 -8.04 5.22
N PHE A 222 17.37 -7.14 4.45
CA PHE A 222 17.89 -5.77 4.27
C PHE A 222 17.99 -5.01 5.60
N TYR A 223 17.00 -5.15 6.49
CA TYR A 223 17.10 -4.57 7.83
C TYR A 223 18.19 -5.23 8.68
N SER A 224 18.47 -6.51 8.48
CA SER A 224 19.52 -7.24 9.19
C SER A 224 20.92 -6.90 8.66
N ASP A 225 21.06 -6.45 7.40
CA ASP A 225 22.32 -5.99 6.82
C ASP A 225 22.63 -4.57 7.31
N PRO A 226 23.72 -4.39 8.12
CA PRO A 226 24.05 -3.08 8.67
C PRO A 226 24.37 -2.04 7.57
N VAL A 227 24.95 -2.46 6.44
CA VAL A 227 25.32 -1.53 5.35
C VAL A 227 24.07 -0.98 4.66
N VAL A 228 23.06 -1.83 4.38
CA VAL A 228 21.80 -1.40 3.77
C VAL A 228 21.03 -0.52 4.75
N ARG A 229 20.96 -0.94 6.02
CA ARG A 229 20.26 -0.19 7.06
C ARG A 229 20.89 1.20 7.31
N GLU A 230 22.22 1.29 7.38
CA GLU A 230 22.90 2.58 7.56
C GLU A 230 22.69 3.53 6.38
N ARG A 231 22.69 3.03 5.14
CA ARG A 231 22.33 3.84 3.96
C ARG A 231 20.91 4.37 4.06
N HIS A 232 19.99 3.54 4.51
CA HIS A 232 18.59 3.95 4.65
C HIS A 232 18.42 5.00 5.77
N LEU A 233 19.08 4.82 6.91
CA LEU A 233 19.10 5.83 7.97
C LEU A 233 19.72 7.15 7.50
N ALA A 234 20.76 7.10 6.66
CA ALA A 234 21.34 8.30 6.07
C ALA A 234 20.36 9.02 5.12
N THR A 235 19.52 8.28 4.38
CA THR A 235 18.45 8.87 3.55
C THR A 235 17.40 9.58 4.41
N LEU A 236 16.98 8.98 5.52
CA LEU A 236 16.07 9.62 6.48
C LEU A 236 16.69 10.86 7.12
N GLU A 237 17.98 10.80 7.47
CA GLU A 237 18.72 11.93 8.02
C GLU A 237 18.79 13.10 7.05
N GLN A 238 19.15 12.85 5.79
CA GLN A 238 19.17 13.87 4.74
C GLN A 238 17.80 14.54 4.55
N PHE A 239 16.73 13.77 4.73
CA PHE A 239 15.40 14.35 4.68
C PHE A 239 15.10 15.20 5.92
N ARG A 240 15.47 14.75 7.11
CA ARG A 240 15.34 15.54 8.36
C ARG A 240 16.11 16.86 8.29
N GLU A 241 17.37 16.82 7.83
CA GLU A 241 18.20 17.99 7.62
C GLU A 241 17.56 18.97 6.62
N LEU A 242 17.10 18.48 5.47
CA LEU A 242 16.36 19.29 4.49
C LEU A 242 15.18 20.03 5.11
N LEU A 243 14.36 19.32 5.91
CA LEU A 243 13.20 19.92 6.57
C LEU A 243 13.60 20.99 7.58
N GLN A 244 14.63 20.72 8.37
CA GLN A 244 15.09 21.65 9.39
C GLN A 244 15.76 22.90 8.79
N GLU A 245 16.67 22.72 7.83
CA GLU A 245 17.45 23.82 7.26
C GLU A 245 16.62 24.72 6.34
N ARG A 246 15.79 24.12 5.50
CA ARG A 246 15.08 24.88 4.46
C ARG A 246 13.68 25.33 4.88
N TYR A 247 13.01 24.56 5.73
CA TYR A 247 11.60 24.82 6.09
C TYR A 247 11.42 25.13 7.58
N SER A 248 12.46 24.99 8.41
CA SER A 248 12.36 25.02 9.87
C SER A 248 11.26 24.09 10.39
N ALA A 249 11.02 22.98 9.68
CA ALA A 249 9.98 22.01 9.97
C ALA A 249 10.58 20.78 10.67
N ARG A 250 9.77 20.12 11.49
CA ARG A 250 10.14 18.87 12.15
C ARG A 250 9.67 17.67 11.35
N LEU A 251 10.33 16.54 11.54
CA LEU A 251 9.99 15.24 11.01
C LEU A 251 9.49 14.36 12.14
N LEU A 252 8.27 13.82 11.99
CA LEU A 252 7.71 12.73 12.81
C LEU A 252 7.54 11.50 11.92
N ILE A 253 8.14 10.37 12.30
CA ILE A 253 8.01 9.11 11.56
C ILE A 253 6.93 8.25 12.21
N VAL A 254 5.96 7.79 11.43
CA VAL A 254 4.91 6.85 11.90
C VAL A 254 5.15 5.49 11.27
N LEU A 255 5.59 4.52 12.06
CA LEU A 255 5.95 3.18 11.60
C LEU A 255 4.71 2.27 11.54
N LEU A 256 4.36 1.82 10.34
CA LEU A 256 3.25 0.89 10.11
C LEU A 256 3.76 -0.55 9.97
N PRO A 257 3.34 -1.49 10.84
CA PRO A 257 3.74 -2.89 10.74
C PRO A 257 3.01 -3.61 9.59
N TYR A 258 3.55 -4.75 9.18
CA TYR A 258 2.91 -5.63 8.21
C TYR A 258 1.61 -6.23 8.74
N LEU A 259 0.53 -6.07 7.97
CA LEU A 259 -0.79 -6.63 8.25
C LEU A 259 -1.13 -7.86 7.39
N HIS A 260 -0.11 -8.53 6.82
CA HIS A 260 -0.33 -9.69 5.96
C HIS A 260 -0.70 -10.97 6.74
N SER A 261 -0.29 -11.07 7.98
CA SER A 261 -0.66 -12.16 8.89
C SER A 261 -0.43 -11.78 10.34
N GLU A 262 -1.12 -12.48 11.25
CA GLU A 262 -0.91 -12.33 12.70
C GLU A 262 0.54 -12.61 13.11
N SER A 263 1.15 -13.65 12.55
CA SER A 263 2.54 -14.00 12.86
C SER A 263 3.54 -12.92 12.49
N LEU A 264 3.29 -12.17 11.40
CA LEU A 264 4.15 -11.04 11.01
C LEU A 264 3.92 -9.83 11.92
N LEU A 265 2.68 -9.53 12.26
CA LEU A 265 2.35 -8.44 13.18
C LEU A 265 2.99 -8.64 14.54
N GLN A 266 3.12 -9.90 15.00
CA GLN A 266 3.71 -10.27 16.29
C GLN A 266 5.25 -10.41 16.28
N GLN A 267 5.93 -10.10 15.17
CA GLN A 267 7.41 -10.17 15.07
C GLN A 267 8.10 -8.97 15.76
N THR A 268 7.89 -8.82 17.04
CA THR A 268 8.35 -7.66 17.83
C THR A 268 9.86 -7.40 17.66
N LYS A 269 10.70 -8.43 17.65
CA LYS A 269 12.17 -8.28 17.49
C LYS A 269 12.57 -7.62 16.18
N PHE A 270 11.86 -7.92 15.09
CA PHE A 270 12.12 -7.32 13.80
C PHE A 270 11.83 -5.80 13.83
N TYR A 271 10.66 -5.42 14.34
CA TYR A 271 10.28 -4.02 14.42
C TYR A 271 11.20 -3.24 15.39
N GLN A 272 11.46 -3.78 16.57
CA GLN A 272 12.32 -3.16 17.58
C GLN A 272 13.75 -2.90 17.08
N MET A 273 14.30 -3.73 16.22
CA MET A 273 15.63 -3.52 15.66
C MET A 273 15.72 -2.18 14.89
N PHE A 274 14.72 -1.86 14.08
CA PHE A 274 14.70 -0.60 13.35
C PHE A 274 14.32 0.58 14.25
N GLU A 275 13.39 0.40 15.16
CA GLU A 275 12.99 1.39 16.18
C GLU A 275 14.20 1.82 17.03
N GLN A 276 15.04 0.86 17.46
CA GLN A 276 16.28 1.16 18.19
C GLN A 276 17.27 1.96 17.34
N ALA A 277 17.38 1.65 16.05
CA ALA A 277 18.25 2.40 15.15
C ALA A 277 17.75 3.84 14.95
N LEU A 278 16.45 4.06 14.82
CA LEU A 278 15.83 5.39 14.76
C LEU A 278 16.06 6.17 16.07
N ALA A 279 15.85 5.52 17.22
CA ALA A 279 16.09 6.14 18.52
C ALA A 279 17.55 6.55 18.73
N GLN A 280 18.50 5.70 18.32
CA GLN A 280 19.93 6.02 18.34
C GLN A 280 20.30 7.19 17.41
N GLY A 281 19.60 7.31 16.26
CA GLY A 281 19.72 8.44 15.35
C GLY A 281 18.98 9.71 15.82
N GLY A 282 18.32 9.68 16.99
CA GLY A 282 17.59 10.82 17.54
C GLY A 282 16.36 11.21 16.72
N PHE A 283 15.76 10.26 16.00
CA PHE A 283 14.50 10.49 15.29
C PHE A 283 13.32 10.46 16.25
N ASP A 284 12.36 11.36 16.01
CA ASP A 284 11.04 11.33 16.63
C ASP A 284 10.14 10.36 15.87
N PHE A 285 9.60 9.36 16.54
CA PHE A 285 8.77 8.35 15.87
C PHE A 285 7.68 7.76 16.75
N ILE A 286 6.63 7.25 16.10
CA ILE A 286 5.54 6.47 16.70
C ILE A 286 5.56 5.07 16.09
N SER A 287 5.68 4.02 16.90
CA SER A 287 5.48 2.65 16.45
C SER A 287 4.03 2.24 16.61
N MET A 288 3.39 1.86 15.50
CA MET A 288 2.03 1.32 15.53
C MET A 288 1.99 -0.19 15.83
N GLN A 289 3.13 -0.88 15.84
CA GLN A 289 3.17 -2.32 16.08
C GLN A 289 2.58 -2.71 17.44
N PRO A 290 2.92 -2.09 18.57
CA PRO A 290 2.35 -2.45 19.87
C PRO A 290 0.83 -2.21 19.92
N VAL A 291 0.37 -1.10 19.33
CA VAL A 291 -1.07 -0.76 19.29
C VAL A 291 -1.84 -1.77 18.45
N PHE A 292 -1.32 -2.11 17.27
CA PHE A 292 -1.97 -3.04 16.34
C PHE A 292 -1.93 -4.48 16.86
N ALA A 293 -0.85 -4.90 17.49
CA ALA A 293 -0.69 -6.25 18.04
C ALA A 293 -1.76 -6.62 19.08
N THR A 294 -2.34 -5.62 19.77
CA THR A 294 -3.43 -5.85 20.73
C THR A 294 -4.79 -6.08 20.08
N GLN A 295 -4.96 -5.74 18.79
CA GLN A 295 -6.25 -5.76 18.11
C GLN A 295 -6.50 -7.05 17.31
N GLY A 296 -5.45 -7.69 16.83
CA GLY A 296 -5.49 -8.78 15.87
C GLY A 296 -5.66 -8.28 14.43
N VAL A 297 -4.89 -8.90 13.53
CA VAL A 297 -4.70 -8.42 12.15
C VAL A 297 -6.02 -8.33 11.35
N GLU A 298 -6.97 -9.23 11.59
CA GLU A 298 -8.25 -9.28 10.86
C GLU A 298 -9.13 -8.04 11.08
N LYS A 299 -8.94 -7.33 12.19
CA LYS A 299 -9.64 -6.07 12.47
C LYS A 299 -8.98 -4.86 11.83
N LEU A 300 -7.75 -4.99 11.35
CA LEU A 300 -6.89 -3.88 10.92
C LEU A 300 -6.77 -3.75 9.40
N TRP A 301 -6.77 -4.86 8.67
CA TRP A 301 -6.64 -4.85 7.22
C TRP A 301 -7.95 -4.57 6.49
N VAL A 302 -7.85 -4.15 5.24
CA VAL A 302 -9.03 -4.01 4.35
C VAL A 302 -9.65 -5.39 4.10
N ASN A 303 -8.83 -6.38 3.78
CA ASN A 303 -9.20 -7.80 3.69
C ASN A 303 -7.93 -8.67 3.61
N ARG A 304 -8.10 -10.01 3.65
CA ARG A 304 -6.99 -10.99 3.64
C ARG A 304 -6.00 -10.84 2.46
N PHE A 305 -6.43 -10.28 1.35
CA PHE A 305 -5.61 -10.10 0.13
C PHE A 305 -5.26 -8.63 -0.12
N ASP A 306 -5.69 -7.76 0.77
CA ASP A 306 -5.35 -6.36 0.79
C ASP A 306 -4.98 -5.95 2.23
N PRO A 307 -3.68 -6.01 2.58
CA PRO A 307 -3.20 -5.77 3.93
C PRO A 307 -3.08 -4.28 4.28
N HIS A 308 -3.62 -3.38 3.47
CA HIS A 308 -3.66 -1.96 3.82
C HIS A 308 -4.57 -1.70 5.02
N THR A 309 -4.28 -0.61 5.73
CA THR A 309 -5.05 -0.19 6.91
C THR A 309 -6.48 0.16 6.56
N ASN A 310 -7.44 -0.50 7.21
CA ASN A 310 -8.86 -0.22 7.08
C ASN A 310 -9.27 1.05 7.88
N PRO A 311 -10.54 1.50 7.84
CA PRO A 311 -10.97 2.69 8.59
C PRO A 311 -10.73 2.61 10.10
N PHE A 312 -10.80 1.41 10.70
CA PHE A 312 -10.52 1.25 12.13
C PHE A 312 -9.03 1.44 12.43
N ALA A 313 -8.14 0.82 11.66
CA ALA A 313 -6.70 1.01 11.80
C ALA A 313 -6.28 2.47 11.56
N ASN A 314 -6.89 3.15 10.57
CA ASN A 314 -6.65 4.57 10.33
C ASN A 314 -7.04 5.45 11.55
N ARG A 315 -8.13 5.12 12.25
CA ARG A 315 -8.48 5.82 13.51
C ARG A 315 -7.44 5.59 14.61
N LEU A 316 -6.90 4.37 14.72
CA LEU A 316 -5.83 4.09 15.69
C LEU A 316 -4.56 4.90 15.37
N VAL A 317 -4.19 5.00 14.09
CA VAL A 317 -3.05 5.84 13.66
C VAL A 317 -3.30 7.31 14.00
N ALA A 318 -4.46 7.84 13.65
CA ALA A 318 -4.81 9.23 13.98
C ALA A 318 -4.73 9.49 15.49
N ASN A 319 -5.31 8.60 16.31
CA ASN A 319 -5.30 8.74 17.77
C ASN A 319 -3.87 8.72 18.34
N ALA A 320 -3.01 7.81 17.85
CA ALA A 320 -1.61 7.75 18.29
C ALA A 320 -0.84 9.04 17.95
N ILE A 321 -1.06 9.59 16.75
CA ILE A 321 -0.46 10.88 16.34
C ILE A 321 -0.99 12.01 17.23
N ILE A 322 -2.30 12.09 17.47
CA ILE A 322 -2.91 13.12 18.32
C ILE A 322 -2.37 13.03 19.74
N GLU A 323 -2.28 11.84 20.31
CA GLU A 323 -1.74 11.61 21.63
C GLU A 323 -0.29 12.07 21.73
N HIS A 324 0.54 11.68 20.77
CA HIS A 324 1.95 12.09 20.70
C HIS A 324 2.10 13.62 20.62
N LEU A 325 1.34 14.29 19.74
CA LEU A 325 1.39 15.74 19.59
C LEU A 325 0.85 16.49 20.82
N ASN A 326 -0.09 15.91 21.56
CA ASN A 326 -0.57 16.47 22.84
C ASN A 326 0.48 16.34 23.96
N GLN A 327 1.26 15.27 23.97
CA GLN A 327 2.36 15.06 24.92
C GLN A 327 3.60 15.91 24.55
N HIS A 328 3.77 16.24 23.28
CA HIS A 328 4.90 16.98 22.70
C HIS A 328 4.42 18.21 21.90
N PRO A 329 3.74 19.18 22.53
CA PRO A 329 3.17 20.33 21.81
C PRO A 329 4.23 21.19 21.12
N GLU A 330 5.49 21.13 21.57
CA GLU A 330 6.62 21.79 20.94
C GLU A 330 6.88 21.32 19.50
N VAL A 331 6.41 20.13 19.13
CA VAL A 331 6.51 19.59 17.75
C VAL A 331 5.73 20.46 16.75
N LEU A 332 4.62 21.06 17.17
CA LEU A 332 3.81 21.99 16.37
C LEU A 332 4.25 23.45 16.53
N LEU A 333 4.99 23.77 17.61
CA LEU A 333 5.41 25.12 17.98
C LEU A 333 6.82 25.43 17.45
N THR A 334 7.07 25.27 16.16
CA THR A 334 8.36 25.72 15.59
C THR A 334 8.50 27.23 15.76
N PRO A 335 9.67 27.76 16.21
CA PRO A 335 9.87 29.19 16.38
C PRO A 335 9.58 29.91 15.07
N ARG A 336 8.77 30.97 15.10
CA ARG A 336 8.67 31.88 13.96
C ARG A 336 10.04 32.51 13.79
N VAL A 337 10.75 32.15 12.73
CA VAL A 337 11.88 32.95 12.28
C VAL A 337 11.27 34.27 11.82
N THR A 338 11.32 35.29 12.67
CA THR A 338 11.01 36.66 12.26
C THR A 338 12.05 37.08 11.21
N PRO A 339 11.61 37.60 10.07
CA PRO A 339 12.48 38.01 8.99
C PRO A 339 13.46 39.14 9.44
#